data_ee57899b00568aeb9d97487aa7e00210
#
_entry.id   ee57899b00568aeb9d97487aa7e00210
#
_cell.length_a   1.000
_cell.length_b   1.000
_cell.length_c   1.000
_cell.angle_alpha   90.00
_cell.angle_beta   90.00
_cell.angle_gamma   90.00
#
_symmetry.space_group_name_H-M   'P 1'
#
loop_
_entity.id
_entity.type
_entity.pdbx_description
1 polymer ?
#
loop_
_entity_poly.entity_id
_entity_poly.type
_entity_poly.pdbx_seq_one_letter_code
_entity_poly.pdbx_strand_id
1 'polypeptide(L)'
;MGHQSFVRLFSNGARCLLCTEQRFFADQTLRISTALKGQKAMNPECIYPRTDDHDTVYLKNVINNPNICVGDFTIYNDFVNDPRQFEKNNVLYHYPINHDKLVIGKFCSIACGAKFLFTSANHTQTSLSTYPFPIFFEEWGLDVQNITTAWDNKGAIIIGNDVWIGYEAVILSGVTIGDGAIIGTRAIVTKDVPPYTIVGGVPAKTIRKRFAEDTISALLEARWRDWPEEKIKQHIPAIQAGRIDRLPSEYI
;
A
#
# COMPACT_ATOMS: atom_id res chain seq x y z
N MET A 1 -65.49 16.15 3.93
CA MET A 1 -64.91 17.49 4.04
C MET A 1 -63.69 17.39 4.89
N GLY A 2 -62.45 17.60 4.49
CA GLY A 2 -61.83 18.02 3.26
C GLY A 2 -60.37 17.60 3.33
N HIS A 3 -59.96 16.88 2.29
CA HIS A 3 -58.54 16.76 1.92
C HIS A 3 -58.05 18.15 1.52
N GLN A 4 -56.98 18.65 2.11
CA GLN A 4 -55.94 19.45 1.43
C GLN A 4 -54.87 19.89 2.42
N SER A 5 -53.61 19.81 1.95
CA SER A 5 -52.45 20.52 2.44
C SER A 5 -51.41 19.67 3.19
N PHE A 6 -50.75 18.80 2.45
CA PHE A 6 -49.37 18.39 2.76
C PHE A 6 -48.54 18.25 1.47
N VAL A 7 -48.47 19.33 0.70
CA VAL A 7 -47.52 19.44 -0.41
C VAL A 7 -47.05 20.90 -0.47
N ARG A 8 -46.00 21.23 0.28
CA ARG A 8 -45.08 22.32 -0.01
C ARG A 8 -44.10 22.45 1.15
N LEU A 9 -42.98 21.77 1.07
CA LEU A 9 -41.73 22.12 1.76
C LEU A 9 -40.58 21.19 1.27
N PHE A 10 -40.23 21.22 0.02
CA PHE A 10 -38.93 20.78 -0.50
C PHE A 10 -38.63 21.49 -1.84
N SER A 11 -38.44 22.77 -1.74
CA SER A 11 -37.82 23.57 -2.81
C SER A 11 -36.70 24.39 -2.19
N ASN A 12 -35.55 23.78 -1.97
CA ASN A 12 -34.24 24.44 -1.97
C ASN A 12 -33.13 23.38 -1.98
N GLY A 13 -32.56 23.17 -3.15
CA GLY A 13 -31.11 23.01 -3.32
C GLY A 13 -30.43 21.73 -2.84
N ALA A 14 -31.09 20.63 -2.55
CA ALA A 14 -30.40 19.35 -2.35
C ALA A 14 -30.08 18.74 -3.72
N ARG A 15 -28.91 19.01 -4.27
CA ARG A 15 -28.34 18.21 -5.38
C ARG A 15 -28.19 16.79 -4.89
N CYS A 16 -28.91 15.86 -5.53
CA CYS A 16 -28.89 14.45 -5.23
C CYS A 16 -27.43 13.92 -5.28
N LEU A 17 -26.93 13.38 -4.19
CA LEU A 17 -25.60 12.76 -4.08
C LEU A 17 -25.34 11.74 -5.21
N LEU A 18 -26.38 11.00 -5.63
CA LEU A 18 -26.34 10.05 -6.76
C LEU A 18 -26.00 10.72 -8.10
N CYS A 19 -26.45 11.97 -8.33
CA CYS A 19 -26.10 12.72 -9.54
C CYS A 19 -24.64 13.20 -9.54
N THR A 20 -24.04 13.37 -8.37
CA THR A 20 -22.64 13.79 -8.23
C THR A 20 -21.71 12.60 -8.50
N GLU A 21 -22.07 11.42 -8.01
CA GLU A 21 -21.31 10.18 -8.26
C GLU A 21 -21.38 9.76 -9.73
N GLN A 22 -22.54 9.80 -10.36
CA GLN A 22 -22.66 9.50 -11.79
C GLN A 22 -21.85 10.46 -12.68
N ARG A 23 -21.77 11.74 -12.33
CA ARG A 23 -20.93 12.70 -13.05
C ARG A 23 -19.43 12.44 -12.82
N PHE A 24 -19.04 12.06 -11.62
CA PHE A 24 -17.64 11.70 -11.30
C PHE A 24 -17.18 10.48 -12.10
N PHE A 25 -18.00 9.41 -12.18
CA PHE A 25 -17.71 8.23 -12.99
C PHE A 25 -17.72 8.52 -14.49
N ALA A 26 -18.67 9.33 -14.97
CA ALA A 26 -18.73 9.73 -16.38
C ALA A 26 -17.54 10.59 -16.80
N ASP A 27 -17.07 11.50 -15.94
CA ASP A 27 -15.90 12.33 -16.20
C ASP A 27 -14.62 11.50 -16.20
N GLN A 28 -14.48 10.52 -15.28
CA GLN A 28 -13.37 9.57 -15.31
C GLN A 28 -13.37 8.71 -16.59
N THR A 29 -14.53 8.23 -17.02
CA THR A 29 -14.66 7.42 -18.25
C THR A 29 -14.32 8.24 -19.49
N LEU A 30 -14.73 9.51 -19.54
CA LEU A 30 -14.41 10.42 -20.64
C LEU A 30 -12.91 10.77 -20.68
N ARG A 31 -12.28 10.98 -19.51
CA ARG A 31 -10.82 11.21 -19.40
C ARG A 31 -10.02 9.98 -19.84
N ILE A 32 -10.49 8.77 -19.53
CA ILE A 32 -9.88 7.51 -19.99
C ILE A 32 -9.99 7.41 -21.52
N SER A 33 -11.11 7.79 -22.14
CA SER A 33 -11.30 7.70 -23.59
C SER A 33 -10.50 8.72 -24.40
N THR A 34 -10.21 9.90 -23.84
CA THR A 34 -9.37 10.92 -24.48
C THR A 34 -7.87 10.62 -24.34
N ALA A 35 -7.46 9.90 -23.31
CA ALA A 35 -6.06 9.48 -23.09
C ALA A 35 -5.57 8.42 -24.11
N LEU A 36 -6.48 7.76 -24.83
CA LEU A 36 -6.13 6.76 -25.85
C LEU A 36 -5.52 7.33 -27.16
N LYS A 37 -5.37 8.65 -27.30
CA LYS A 37 -4.83 9.28 -28.52
C LYS A 37 -3.32 9.53 -28.56
N GLY A 38 -2.57 9.13 -27.51
CA GLY A 38 -1.12 9.14 -27.51
C GLY A 38 -0.59 8.05 -26.60
N GLN A 39 0.01 6.99 -27.16
CA GLN A 39 0.73 6.02 -26.33
C GLN A 39 1.87 6.74 -25.63
N LYS A 40 1.69 7.04 -24.33
CA LYS A 40 2.79 7.50 -23.49
C LYS A 40 3.74 6.33 -23.30
N ALA A 41 5.01 6.50 -23.65
CA ALA A 41 6.02 5.49 -23.33
C ALA A 41 6.04 5.23 -21.82
N MET A 42 6.22 3.98 -21.40
CA MET A 42 6.45 3.66 -20.00
C MET A 42 7.70 4.41 -19.54
N ASN A 43 7.58 5.05 -18.40
CA ASN A 43 8.69 5.78 -17.79
C ASN A 43 8.64 5.58 -16.27
N PRO A 44 9.39 4.59 -15.74
CA PRO A 44 9.41 4.32 -14.30
C PRO A 44 10.02 5.46 -13.47
N GLU A 45 10.73 6.39 -14.12
CA GLU A 45 11.37 7.55 -13.45
C GLU A 45 10.44 8.78 -13.35
N CYS A 46 9.21 8.73 -13.87
CA CYS A 46 8.28 9.84 -13.70
C CYS A 46 7.62 9.77 -12.31
N ILE A 47 7.33 10.93 -11.71
CA ILE A 47 6.62 10.98 -10.42
C ILE A 47 5.16 10.57 -10.63
N TYR A 48 4.47 11.17 -11.60
CA TYR A 48 3.05 10.93 -11.85
C TYR A 48 2.86 10.04 -13.08
N PRO A 49 2.47 8.76 -12.89
CA PRO A 49 2.31 7.81 -14.01
C PRO A 49 1.13 8.13 -14.91
N ARG A 50 0.12 8.82 -14.38
CA ARG A 50 -1.13 9.15 -15.09
C ARG A 50 -1.18 10.63 -15.42
N THR A 51 -1.69 10.96 -16.61
CA THR A 51 -1.91 12.35 -17.03
C THR A 51 -3.03 12.96 -16.18
N ASP A 52 -2.83 14.18 -15.71
CA ASP A 52 -3.80 14.96 -14.92
C ASP A 52 -4.24 14.28 -13.59
N ASP A 53 -3.48 13.31 -13.11
CA ASP A 53 -3.69 12.66 -11.81
C ASP A 53 -2.47 12.93 -10.92
N HIS A 54 -2.67 13.73 -9.88
CA HIS A 54 -1.64 14.09 -8.91
C HIS A 54 -1.80 13.35 -7.58
N ASP A 55 -2.84 12.53 -7.46
CA ASP A 55 -3.10 11.70 -6.27
C ASP A 55 -2.35 10.38 -6.32
N THR A 56 -1.80 9.99 -7.47
CA THR A 56 -1.05 8.75 -7.67
C THR A 56 0.38 9.03 -8.09
N VAL A 57 1.35 8.47 -7.36
CA VAL A 57 2.78 8.59 -7.68
C VAL A 57 3.41 7.22 -7.88
N TYR A 58 4.49 7.15 -8.70
CA TYR A 58 5.46 6.06 -8.58
C TYR A 58 6.29 6.31 -7.32
N LEU A 59 6.08 5.47 -6.33
CA LEU A 59 6.55 5.70 -4.96
C LEU A 59 8.09 5.83 -4.88
N LYS A 60 8.83 5.04 -5.67
CA LYS A 60 10.30 5.11 -5.74
C LYS A 60 10.81 6.54 -5.93
N ASN A 61 10.12 7.34 -6.75
CA ASN A 61 10.59 8.65 -7.19
C ASN A 61 10.29 9.80 -6.21
N VAL A 62 9.66 9.50 -5.08
CA VAL A 62 9.36 10.47 -4.02
C VAL A 62 10.00 10.10 -2.68
N ILE A 63 10.80 9.02 -2.65
CA ILE A 63 11.54 8.57 -1.47
C ILE A 63 12.94 9.17 -1.47
N ASN A 64 13.34 9.72 -0.33
CA ASN A 64 14.66 10.28 -0.10
C ASN A 64 15.42 9.57 1.03
N ASN A 65 14.72 8.85 1.91
CA ASN A 65 15.31 8.14 3.05
C ASN A 65 16.08 6.91 2.56
N PRO A 66 17.41 6.79 2.82
CA PRO A 66 18.22 5.66 2.35
C PRO A 66 17.82 4.31 2.98
N ASN A 67 17.09 4.33 4.09
CA ASN A 67 16.57 3.12 4.72
C ASN A 67 15.21 2.67 4.15
N ILE A 68 14.69 3.34 3.11
CA ILE A 68 13.48 2.96 2.41
C ILE A 68 13.84 2.62 0.97
N CYS A 69 13.63 1.38 0.57
CA CYS A 69 13.87 0.89 -0.79
C CYS A 69 12.54 0.53 -1.44
N VAL A 70 12.28 1.05 -2.63
CA VAL A 70 11.04 0.78 -3.39
C VAL A 70 11.38 0.35 -4.80
N GLY A 71 10.75 -0.73 -5.26
CA GLY A 71 10.90 -1.26 -6.61
C GLY A 71 10.10 -0.45 -7.65
N ASP A 72 10.49 -0.65 -8.92
CA ASP A 72 9.89 0.04 -10.06
C ASP A 72 8.39 -0.26 -10.17
N PHE A 73 7.63 0.68 -10.73
CA PHE A 73 6.19 0.59 -10.98
C PHE A 73 5.32 0.41 -9.74
N THR A 74 5.88 0.49 -8.54
CA THR A 74 5.09 0.52 -7.31
C THR A 74 4.43 1.87 -7.15
N ILE A 75 3.08 1.86 -7.05
CA ILE A 75 2.26 3.06 -6.93
C ILE A 75 1.78 3.26 -5.50
N TYR A 76 1.69 4.53 -5.12
CA TYR A 76 0.96 4.99 -3.94
C TYR A 76 -0.10 5.99 -4.38
N ASN A 77 -1.34 5.78 -3.94
CA ASN A 77 -2.45 6.69 -4.18
C ASN A 77 -2.90 7.31 -2.87
N ASP A 78 -2.94 8.64 -2.79
CA ASP A 78 -3.47 9.38 -1.64
C ASP A 78 -4.29 10.58 -2.12
N PHE A 79 -5.58 10.53 -1.93
CA PHE A 79 -6.53 11.59 -2.28
C PHE A 79 -6.87 12.50 -1.08
N VAL A 80 -6.22 12.28 0.07
CA VAL A 80 -6.40 13.06 1.31
C VAL A 80 -5.21 13.98 1.55
N ASN A 81 -4.00 13.46 1.33
CA ASN A 81 -2.75 14.19 1.53
C ASN A 81 -1.93 14.22 0.23
N ASP A 82 -0.90 15.03 0.19
CA ASP A 82 0.07 15.00 -0.91
C ASP A 82 0.81 13.64 -0.90
N PRO A 83 0.66 12.80 -1.95
CA PRO A 83 1.28 11.48 -2.00
C PRO A 83 2.82 11.52 -1.98
N ARG A 84 3.42 12.66 -2.30
CA ARG A 84 4.87 12.87 -2.21
C ARG A 84 5.38 12.92 -0.77
N GLN A 85 4.49 13.09 0.20
CA GLN A 85 4.79 13.10 1.63
C GLN A 85 4.68 11.71 2.28
N PHE A 86 4.82 10.65 1.50
CA PHE A 86 4.69 9.26 1.97
C PHE A 86 5.57 8.96 3.19
N GLU A 87 6.83 9.35 3.16
CA GLU A 87 7.75 9.11 4.29
C GLU A 87 7.21 9.71 5.59
N LYS A 88 6.69 10.92 5.53
CA LYS A 88 6.17 11.63 6.72
C LYS A 88 4.82 11.09 7.17
N ASN A 89 3.93 10.81 6.21
CA ASN A 89 2.54 10.51 6.51
C ASN A 89 2.28 9.02 6.76
N ASN A 90 3.11 8.13 6.20
CA ASN A 90 2.83 6.70 6.16
C ASN A 90 3.88 5.86 6.89
N VAL A 91 5.14 6.34 7.00
CA VAL A 91 6.24 5.62 7.64
C VAL A 91 6.46 6.20 9.03
N LEU A 92 5.90 5.52 10.04
CA LEU A 92 5.78 6.06 11.40
C LEU A 92 6.76 5.41 12.37
N TYR A 93 7.30 6.21 13.30
CA TYR A 93 8.28 5.76 14.30
C TYR A 93 9.56 5.16 13.70
N HIS A 94 9.93 5.61 12.51
CA HIS A 94 11.09 5.17 11.77
C HIS A 94 12.27 6.11 12.04
N TYR A 95 13.04 5.82 13.08
CA TYR A 95 14.17 6.65 13.51
C TYR A 95 15.51 6.04 13.10
N PRO A 96 16.50 6.86 12.65
CA PRO A 96 17.79 6.36 12.19
C PRO A 96 18.53 5.49 13.19
N ILE A 97 18.33 5.74 14.49
CA ILE A 97 18.98 5.00 15.58
C ILE A 97 18.65 3.50 15.60
N ASN A 98 17.50 3.11 15.04
CA ASN A 98 17.08 1.70 15.01
C ASN A 98 17.66 0.93 13.83
N HIS A 99 18.17 1.62 12.82
CA HIS A 99 18.62 1.03 11.55
C HIS A 99 17.56 0.16 10.86
N ASP A 100 16.28 0.39 11.18
CA ASP A 100 15.15 -0.31 10.57
C ASP A 100 15.07 -0.01 9.08
N LYS A 101 14.62 -1.00 8.29
CA LYS A 101 14.44 -0.85 6.84
C LYS A 101 13.00 -1.09 6.43
N LEU A 102 12.53 -0.27 5.49
CA LEU A 102 11.33 -0.54 4.71
C LEU A 102 11.74 -0.98 3.30
N VAL A 103 11.41 -2.21 2.93
CA VAL A 103 11.65 -2.72 1.58
C VAL A 103 10.32 -3.03 0.93
N ILE A 104 10.06 -2.43 -0.23
CA ILE A 104 8.84 -2.65 -1.02
C ILE A 104 9.27 -3.08 -2.41
N GLY A 105 8.73 -4.20 -2.89
CA GLY A 105 9.03 -4.75 -4.21
C GLY A 105 8.45 -3.93 -5.36
N LYS A 106 8.48 -4.50 -6.56
CA LYS A 106 7.97 -3.93 -7.80
C LYS A 106 6.46 -4.15 -7.93
N PHE A 107 5.79 -3.29 -8.72
CA PHE A 107 4.38 -3.43 -9.11
C PHE A 107 3.40 -3.50 -7.94
N CYS A 108 3.76 -3.04 -6.75
CA CYS A 108 2.84 -2.95 -5.62
C CYS A 108 1.84 -1.80 -5.82
N SER A 109 0.64 -1.98 -5.26
CA SER A 109 -0.39 -0.96 -5.20
C SER A 109 -0.70 -0.64 -3.74
N ILE A 110 -0.38 0.56 -3.31
CA ILE A 110 -0.56 1.02 -1.93
C ILE A 110 -1.66 2.08 -1.92
N ALA A 111 -2.74 1.81 -1.19
CA ALA A 111 -3.88 2.71 -1.11
C ALA A 111 -3.66 3.80 -0.03
N CYS A 112 -4.47 4.84 -0.15
CA CYS A 112 -4.52 5.99 0.73
C CYS A 112 -4.58 5.57 2.21
N GLY A 113 -3.79 6.24 3.03
CA GLY A 113 -3.81 6.06 4.48
C GLY A 113 -3.11 4.81 5.01
N ALA A 114 -2.56 3.93 4.16
CA ALA A 114 -1.78 2.78 4.61
C ALA A 114 -0.60 3.23 5.49
N LYS A 115 -0.32 2.52 6.59
CA LYS A 115 0.72 2.88 7.56
C LYS A 115 1.73 1.74 7.76
N PHE A 116 2.99 2.12 7.94
CA PHE A 116 4.09 1.24 8.28
C PHE A 116 4.63 1.67 9.65
N LEU A 117 4.32 0.88 10.68
CA LEU A 117 4.69 1.17 12.06
C LEU A 117 5.98 0.46 12.42
N PHE A 118 7.02 1.25 12.71
CA PHE A 118 8.34 0.74 13.05
C PHE A 118 8.55 0.53 14.55
N THR A 119 9.71 0.01 14.85
CA THR A 119 10.12 -0.51 16.16
C THR A 119 9.86 0.46 17.32
N SER A 120 10.11 1.74 17.17
CA SER A 120 9.88 2.73 18.24
C SER A 120 8.40 3.00 18.56
N ALA A 121 7.46 2.38 17.83
CA ALA A 121 6.03 2.38 18.20
C ALA A 121 5.73 1.35 19.32
N ASN A 122 6.68 0.46 19.64
CA ASN A 122 6.54 -0.52 20.70
C ASN A 122 7.17 -0.01 21.99
N HIS A 123 6.79 -0.59 23.12
CA HIS A 123 7.52 -0.50 24.36
C HIS A 123 8.07 -1.87 24.71
N THR A 124 9.20 -1.92 25.43
CA THR A 124 9.74 -3.21 25.87
C THR A 124 8.75 -3.92 26.79
N GLN A 125 8.50 -5.20 26.51
CA GLN A 125 7.52 -6.01 27.25
C GLN A 125 8.13 -6.71 28.47
N THR A 126 9.45 -6.72 28.58
CA THR A 126 10.17 -7.36 29.70
C THR A 126 10.44 -6.40 30.85
N SER A 127 10.20 -5.09 30.67
CA SER A 127 10.31 -4.09 31.73
C SER A 127 9.15 -4.23 32.73
N LEU A 128 9.42 -3.97 34.00
CA LEU A 128 8.38 -3.87 35.03
C LEU A 128 7.44 -2.68 34.85
N SER A 129 7.83 -1.70 34.04
CA SER A 129 7.02 -0.53 33.70
C SER A 129 6.90 -0.41 32.19
N THR A 130 5.72 -0.04 31.69
CA THR A 130 5.51 0.34 30.30
C THR A 130 5.92 1.78 30.00
N TYR A 131 6.30 2.56 31.01
CA TYR A 131 6.79 3.92 30.81
C TYR A 131 8.20 3.87 30.22
N PRO A 132 8.48 4.58 29.11
CA PRO A 132 9.74 4.47 28.39
C PRO A 132 10.81 5.40 29.01
N PHE A 133 11.20 5.17 30.26
CA PHE A 133 12.21 5.96 30.99
C PHE A 133 13.45 6.31 30.16
N PRO A 134 14.04 5.40 29.34
CA PRO A 134 15.23 5.72 28.59
C PRO A 134 15.07 6.82 27.56
N ILE A 135 13.83 7.10 27.08
CA ILE A 135 13.57 8.23 26.16
C ILE A 135 13.75 9.58 26.88
N PHE A 136 13.45 9.62 28.17
CA PHE A 136 13.56 10.79 29.02
C PHE A 136 14.85 10.79 29.83
N PHE A 137 15.94 10.36 29.20
CA PHE A 137 17.22 10.12 29.85
C PHE A 137 17.76 11.36 30.58
N GLU A 138 17.58 12.56 30.05
CA GLU A 138 18.02 13.81 30.67
C GLU A 138 17.30 14.06 32.00
N GLU A 139 15.97 13.93 32.02
CA GLU A 139 15.15 14.15 33.19
C GLU A 139 15.46 13.16 34.33
N TRP A 140 15.70 11.89 33.95
CA TRP A 140 15.93 10.81 34.91
C TRP A 140 17.40 10.52 35.17
N GLY A 141 18.33 11.30 34.62
CA GLY A 141 19.78 11.12 34.79
C GLY A 141 20.31 9.78 34.28
N LEU A 142 19.74 9.27 33.21
CA LEU A 142 20.11 8.01 32.57
C LEU A 142 21.13 8.23 31.45
N ASP A 143 21.86 7.18 31.08
CA ASP A 143 22.78 7.24 29.95
C ASP A 143 22.00 7.21 28.62
N VAL A 144 22.25 8.19 27.75
CA VAL A 144 21.66 8.30 26.41
C VAL A 144 21.90 7.05 25.54
N GLN A 145 22.99 6.32 25.79
CA GLN A 145 23.30 5.10 25.07
C GLN A 145 22.24 3.99 25.29
N ASN A 146 21.48 4.10 26.37
CA ASN A 146 20.42 3.14 26.70
C ASN A 146 19.06 3.49 26.08
N ILE A 147 18.94 4.55 25.27
CA ILE A 147 17.67 5.01 24.72
C ILE A 147 16.92 3.91 23.96
N THR A 148 17.64 3.04 23.23
CA THR A 148 17.05 1.94 22.45
C THR A 148 16.52 0.80 23.31
N THR A 149 16.80 0.79 24.63
CA THR A 149 16.23 -0.20 25.54
C THR A 149 14.77 0.09 25.91
N ALA A 150 14.26 1.25 25.50
CA ALA A 150 12.86 1.63 25.73
C ALA A 150 11.87 0.79 24.91
N TRP A 151 12.33 0.09 23.86
CA TRP A 151 11.49 -0.70 22.95
C TRP A 151 12.17 -1.99 22.51
N ASP A 152 11.32 -2.96 22.09
CA ASP A 152 11.79 -4.22 21.49
C ASP A 152 11.98 -4.05 19.99
N ASN A 153 13.20 -4.25 19.49
CA ASN A 153 13.47 -4.19 18.04
C ASN A 153 12.93 -5.47 17.37
N LYS A 154 11.97 -5.30 16.48
CA LYS A 154 11.36 -6.39 15.69
C LYS A 154 11.87 -6.47 14.25
N GLY A 155 12.71 -5.50 13.84
CA GLY A 155 13.37 -5.49 12.55
C GLY A 155 12.56 -4.84 11.43
N ALA A 156 13.03 -5.10 10.20
CA ALA A 156 12.53 -4.52 8.97
C ALA A 156 11.07 -4.88 8.66
N ILE A 157 10.41 -4.04 7.87
CA ILE A 157 9.19 -4.38 7.15
C ILE A 157 9.58 -4.71 5.70
N ILE A 158 9.22 -5.91 5.23
CA ILE A 158 9.56 -6.39 3.89
C ILE A 158 8.27 -6.70 3.14
N ILE A 159 8.04 -5.99 2.05
CA ILE A 159 6.91 -6.20 1.15
C ILE A 159 7.44 -6.76 -0.16
N GLY A 160 6.94 -7.91 -0.57
CA GLY A 160 7.26 -8.54 -1.85
C GLY A 160 6.76 -7.75 -3.05
N ASN A 161 6.72 -8.38 -4.21
CA ASN A 161 6.27 -7.76 -5.45
C ASN A 161 4.77 -8.01 -5.69
N ASP A 162 4.11 -7.17 -6.50
CA ASP A 162 2.68 -7.32 -6.85
C ASP A 162 1.77 -7.40 -5.61
N VAL A 163 2.14 -6.72 -4.54
CA VAL A 163 1.34 -6.69 -3.30
C VAL A 163 0.32 -5.56 -3.38
N TRP A 164 -0.94 -5.87 -3.03
CA TRP A 164 -1.95 -4.84 -2.85
C TRP A 164 -2.18 -4.57 -1.36
N ILE A 165 -1.91 -3.36 -0.94
CA ILE A 165 -2.17 -2.87 0.42
C ILE A 165 -3.40 -1.98 0.38
N GLY A 166 -4.48 -2.44 1.03
CA GLY A 166 -5.77 -1.77 1.07
C GLY A 166 -5.77 -0.48 1.89
N TYR A 167 -6.83 0.31 1.69
CA TYR A 167 -7.06 1.59 2.34
C TYR A 167 -6.91 1.50 3.87
N GLU A 168 -6.12 2.41 4.44
CA GLU A 168 -5.86 2.51 5.89
C GLU A 168 -5.36 1.21 6.56
N ALA A 169 -4.77 0.28 5.81
CA ALA A 169 -4.12 -0.89 6.42
C ALA A 169 -2.87 -0.49 7.20
N VAL A 170 -2.55 -1.22 8.26
CA VAL A 170 -1.39 -0.98 9.12
C VAL A 170 -0.49 -2.21 9.13
N ILE A 171 0.79 -2.03 8.80
CA ILE A 171 1.80 -3.08 8.80
C ILE A 171 2.76 -2.79 9.96
N LEU A 172 2.97 -3.79 10.84
CA LEU A 172 3.85 -3.66 11.98
C LEU A 172 5.30 -4.06 11.64
N SER A 173 6.24 -3.56 12.43
CA SER A 173 7.67 -3.90 12.33
C SER A 173 7.91 -5.40 12.41
N GLY A 174 8.91 -5.90 11.68
CA GLY A 174 9.29 -7.30 11.61
C GLY A 174 8.42 -8.16 10.71
N VAL A 175 7.42 -7.59 10.03
CA VAL A 175 6.51 -8.34 9.15
C VAL A 175 7.08 -8.45 7.74
N THR A 176 7.03 -9.68 7.19
CA THR A 176 7.27 -9.96 5.78
C THR A 176 5.97 -10.29 5.07
N ILE A 177 5.68 -9.60 3.96
CA ILE A 177 4.52 -9.87 3.09
C ILE A 177 5.03 -10.43 1.78
N GLY A 178 4.61 -11.66 1.45
CA GLY A 178 5.03 -12.36 0.24
C GLY A 178 4.43 -11.78 -1.04
N ASP A 179 5.05 -12.11 -2.17
CA ASP A 179 4.64 -11.68 -3.50
C ASP A 179 3.16 -11.94 -3.77
N GLY A 180 2.52 -11.01 -4.43
CA GLY A 180 1.12 -11.16 -4.84
C GLY A 180 0.10 -11.20 -3.70
N ALA A 181 0.47 -10.94 -2.45
CA ALA A 181 -0.45 -10.89 -1.33
C ALA A 181 -1.41 -9.70 -1.43
N ILE A 182 -2.56 -9.83 -0.79
CA ILE A 182 -3.55 -8.76 -0.66
C ILE A 182 -3.83 -8.51 0.82
N ILE A 183 -3.62 -7.28 1.23
CA ILE A 183 -3.94 -6.79 2.56
C ILE A 183 -5.27 -6.02 2.50
N GLY A 184 -6.27 -6.54 3.17
CA GLY A 184 -7.61 -5.93 3.18
C GLY A 184 -7.62 -4.54 3.80
N THR A 185 -8.61 -3.74 3.42
CA THR A 185 -8.87 -2.41 3.97
C THR A 185 -8.90 -2.45 5.49
N ARG A 186 -8.19 -1.53 6.16
CA ARG A 186 -8.11 -1.40 7.62
C ARG A 186 -7.61 -2.65 8.36
N ALA A 187 -6.93 -3.55 7.67
CA ALA A 187 -6.30 -4.69 8.32
C ALA A 187 -5.07 -4.25 9.12
N ILE A 188 -4.86 -4.85 10.30
CA ILE A 188 -3.64 -4.66 11.09
C ILE A 188 -2.80 -5.94 11.01
N VAL A 189 -1.72 -5.87 10.21
CA VAL A 189 -0.86 -7.01 9.93
C VAL A 189 0.23 -7.08 11.00
N THR A 190 0.17 -8.14 11.82
CA THR A 190 1.05 -8.36 12.97
C THR A 190 1.97 -9.57 12.81
N LYS A 191 1.81 -10.32 11.71
CA LYS A 191 2.57 -11.54 11.39
C LYS A 191 2.81 -11.62 9.88
N ASP A 192 3.77 -12.43 9.47
CA ASP A 192 4.08 -12.67 8.07
C ASP A 192 2.87 -13.16 7.29
N VAL A 193 2.80 -12.71 6.04
CA VAL A 193 1.75 -13.08 5.08
C VAL A 193 2.38 -13.87 3.94
N PRO A 194 1.97 -15.14 3.75
CA PRO A 194 2.50 -15.95 2.66
C PRO A 194 2.19 -15.36 1.28
N PRO A 195 2.96 -15.71 0.25
CA PRO A 195 2.69 -15.28 -1.12
C PRO A 195 1.26 -15.58 -1.57
N TYR A 196 0.70 -14.71 -2.40
CA TYR A 196 -0.65 -14.83 -3.00
C TYR A 196 -1.77 -15.12 -1.98
N THR A 197 -1.59 -14.67 -0.74
CA THR A 197 -2.56 -14.84 0.34
C THR A 197 -3.33 -13.53 0.57
N ILE A 198 -4.64 -13.65 0.77
CA ILE A 198 -5.51 -12.53 1.14
C ILE A 198 -5.70 -12.56 2.66
N VAL A 199 -5.36 -11.47 3.32
CA VAL A 199 -5.56 -11.29 4.76
C VAL A 199 -6.42 -10.07 5.06
N GLY A 200 -7.11 -10.09 6.20
CA GLY A 200 -7.94 -8.96 6.62
C GLY A 200 -8.29 -9.03 8.10
N GLY A 201 -8.81 -7.93 8.63
CA GLY A 201 -9.26 -7.83 10.03
C GLY A 201 -8.19 -7.32 11.01
N VAL A 202 -8.55 -7.26 12.29
CA VAL A 202 -7.76 -6.75 13.41
C VAL A 202 -7.74 -7.78 14.54
N PRO A 203 -6.62 -8.49 14.79
CA PRO A 203 -5.45 -8.59 13.92
C PRO A 203 -5.78 -9.29 12.60
N ALA A 204 -4.99 -9.01 11.55
CA ALA A 204 -5.19 -9.62 10.24
C ALA A 204 -5.05 -11.15 10.31
N LYS A 205 -6.00 -11.83 9.67
CA LYS A 205 -6.04 -13.29 9.54
C LYS A 205 -6.19 -13.66 8.08
N THR A 206 -5.70 -14.82 7.70
CA THR A 206 -5.89 -15.37 6.36
C THR A 206 -7.38 -15.58 6.08
N ILE A 207 -7.82 -14.99 4.97
CA ILE A 207 -9.17 -15.20 4.42
C ILE A 207 -9.12 -16.38 3.46
N ARG A 208 -8.21 -16.33 2.46
CA ARG A 208 -7.97 -17.40 1.49
C ARG A 208 -6.69 -17.13 0.68
N LYS A 209 -6.24 -18.12 -0.06
CA LYS A 209 -5.28 -17.93 -1.15
C LYS A 209 -5.97 -17.36 -2.39
N ARG A 210 -5.21 -16.64 -3.24
CA ARG A 210 -5.70 -16.11 -4.51
C ARG A 210 -5.92 -17.23 -5.52
N PHE A 211 -5.03 -18.21 -5.53
CA PHE A 211 -4.94 -19.30 -6.49
C PHE A 211 -4.66 -20.63 -5.80
N ALA A 212 -4.76 -21.75 -6.53
CA ALA A 212 -4.27 -23.06 -6.10
C ALA A 212 -2.75 -23.07 -5.96
N GLU A 213 -2.20 -24.02 -5.15
CA GLU A 213 -0.77 -24.09 -4.85
C GLU A 213 0.10 -24.21 -6.11
N ASP A 214 -0.31 -25.06 -7.05
CA ASP A 214 0.44 -25.27 -8.29
C ASP A 214 0.55 -23.96 -9.09
N THR A 215 -0.54 -23.19 -9.14
CA THR A 215 -0.55 -21.86 -9.79
C THR A 215 0.34 -20.87 -9.05
N ILE A 216 0.33 -20.90 -7.71
CA ILE A 216 1.18 -20.02 -6.90
C ILE A 216 2.65 -20.36 -7.15
N SER A 217 3.00 -21.64 -7.15
CA SER A 217 4.36 -22.10 -7.43
C SER A 217 4.84 -21.66 -8.79
N ALA A 218 4.02 -21.86 -9.84
CA ALA A 218 4.33 -21.45 -11.19
C ALA A 218 4.47 -19.91 -11.31
N LEU A 219 3.64 -19.11 -10.64
CA LEU A 219 3.77 -17.65 -10.64
C LEU A 219 5.03 -17.16 -9.92
N LEU A 220 5.45 -17.83 -8.85
CA LEU A 220 6.70 -17.54 -8.15
C LEU A 220 7.91 -17.88 -9.00
N GLU A 221 7.86 -18.98 -9.77
CA GLU A 221 8.92 -19.40 -10.68
C GLU A 221 8.99 -18.51 -11.91
N ALA A 222 7.86 -18.18 -12.51
CA ALA A 222 7.79 -17.32 -13.71
C ALA A 222 8.38 -15.94 -13.49
N ARG A 223 8.36 -15.40 -12.26
CA ARG A 223 8.93 -14.11 -11.89
C ARG A 223 8.64 -13.01 -12.91
N TRP A 224 7.42 -12.95 -13.43
CA TRP A 224 7.01 -12.02 -14.51
C TRP A 224 7.41 -10.57 -14.26
N ARG A 225 7.48 -10.17 -13.00
CA ARG A 225 7.89 -8.82 -12.55
C ARG A 225 9.35 -8.47 -12.87
N ASP A 226 10.17 -9.47 -13.19
CA ASP A 226 11.59 -9.31 -13.54
C ASP A 226 11.81 -9.39 -15.06
N TRP A 227 10.75 -9.60 -15.84
CA TRP A 227 10.85 -9.60 -17.29
C TRP A 227 11.14 -8.20 -17.84
N PRO A 228 11.77 -8.10 -19.02
CA PRO A 228 11.86 -6.83 -19.74
C PRO A 228 10.48 -6.21 -19.96
N GLU A 229 10.39 -4.88 -19.87
CA GLU A 229 9.13 -4.15 -19.95
C GLU A 229 8.30 -4.48 -21.18
N GLU A 230 8.94 -4.61 -22.36
CA GLU A 230 8.26 -4.96 -23.60
C GLU A 230 7.64 -6.38 -23.53
N LYS A 231 8.30 -7.32 -22.85
CA LYS A 231 7.76 -8.64 -22.62
C LYS A 231 6.56 -8.60 -21.68
N ILE A 232 6.64 -7.84 -20.59
CA ILE A 232 5.50 -7.61 -19.69
C ILE A 232 4.33 -7.06 -20.48
N LYS A 233 4.55 -6.01 -21.27
CA LYS A 233 3.54 -5.36 -22.11
C LYS A 233 2.82 -6.31 -23.04
N GLN A 234 3.56 -7.21 -23.70
CA GLN A 234 3.00 -8.24 -24.57
C GLN A 234 2.08 -9.22 -23.81
N HIS A 235 2.38 -9.50 -22.55
CA HIS A 235 1.66 -10.48 -21.74
C HIS A 235 0.61 -9.86 -20.80
N ILE A 236 0.46 -8.52 -20.74
CA ILE A 236 -0.58 -7.87 -19.94
C ILE A 236 -1.97 -8.50 -20.14
N PRO A 237 -2.44 -8.81 -21.38
CA PRO A 237 -3.75 -9.42 -21.55
C PRO A 237 -3.89 -10.79 -20.87
N ALA A 238 -2.84 -11.60 -20.87
CA ALA A 238 -2.83 -12.91 -20.22
C ALA A 238 -2.78 -12.77 -18.68
N ILE A 239 -1.91 -11.88 -18.19
CA ILE A 239 -1.76 -11.56 -16.75
C ILE A 239 -3.10 -11.06 -16.19
N GLN A 240 -3.73 -10.11 -16.85
CA GLN A 240 -5.01 -9.51 -16.42
C GLN A 240 -6.17 -10.51 -16.47
N ALA A 241 -6.16 -11.43 -17.44
CA ALA A 241 -7.16 -12.50 -17.57
C ALA A 241 -6.90 -13.69 -16.62
N GLY A 242 -5.82 -13.71 -15.85
CA GLY A 242 -5.43 -14.82 -14.97
C GLY A 242 -5.08 -16.10 -15.75
N ARG A 243 -4.61 -15.98 -17.00
CA ARG A 243 -4.35 -17.09 -17.91
C ARG A 243 -2.88 -17.49 -17.86
N ILE A 244 -2.52 -18.26 -16.81
CA ILE A 244 -1.15 -18.75 -16.62
C ILE A 244 -0.70 -19.63 -17.79
N ASP A 245 -1.64 -20.37 -18.41
CA ASP A 245 -1.42 -21.21 -19.59
C ASP A 245 -0.98 -20.42 -20.84
N ARG A 246 -1.08 -19.12 -20.83
CA ARG A 246 -0.65 -18.20 -21.90
C ARG A 246 0.64 -17.46 -21.59
N LEU A 247 1.23 -17.70 -20.44
CA LEU A 247 2.57 -17.22 -20.13
C LEU A 247 3.61 -18.11 -20.83
N PRO A 248 4.82 -17.61 -21.13
CA PRO A 248 5.84 -18.39 -21.81
C PRO A 248 6.21 -19.64 -21.00
N SER A 249 6.20 -20.82 -21.65
CA SER A 249 6.47 -22.13 -21.05
C SER A 249 7.88 -22.27 -20.47
N GLU A 250 8.81 -21.45 -20.90
CA GLU A 250 10.18 -21.38 -20.37
C GLU A 250 10.27 -20.82 -18.95
N TYR A 251 9.15 -20.37 -18.39
CA TYR A 251 9.06 -19.77 -17.05
C TYR A 251 7.92 -20.38 -16.19
N ILE A 252 7.34 -21.51 -16.62
CA ILE A 252 6.25 -22.19 -15.88
C ILE A 252 6.65 -23.64 -15.62
#